data_1fd421b0bb5dc0c1bfd6cce4c3edd46d
#
_entry.id   1fd421b0bb5dc0c1bfd6cce4c3edd46d
#
_cell.length_a   1.000
_cell.length_b   1.000
_cell.length_c   1.000
_cell.angle_alpha   90.00
_cell.angle_beta   90.00
_cell.angle_gamma   90.00
#
_symmetry.space_group_name_H-M   'P 1'
#
loop_
_entity.id
_entity.type
_entity.pdbx_description
1 polymer ?
#
loop_
_entity_poly.entity_id
_entity_poly.type
_entity_poly.pdbx_seq_one_letter_code
_entity_poly.pdbx_strand_id
1 'polypeptide(L)'
;NIEYDSQNRISRIYTKRSSSEKEYSFSYEGNMLTVTDTETDYDYNDNGDPYIYTTITKCELNKDGYIEKAIDTYYDNGDYTLFSYKDGYLQSIQSKNSLPKCIYNWNNGNLVSYENGAEVTTITYSQVVATPTNLDLNFVDEYYGSYNFWGFLGKKSKNLPEKLVIKPKESADTLTTTYQYELNSNKTISKILVSEVQTGDYNESRNYSIKFVY
;
A
#
# COMPACT_ATOMS: atom_id res chain seq x y z
N ASN A 1 -11.90 8.47 8.04
CA ASN A 1 -11.69 9.92 8.05
C ASN A 1 -10.23 10.25 7.82
N ILE A 2 -9.97 11.31 7.05
CA ILE A 2 -8.61 11.86 6.83
C ILE A 2 -8.64 13.32 7.24
N GLU A 3 -7.67 13.73 8.04
CA GLU A 3 -7.49 15.10 8.50
C GLU A 3 -6.16 15.65 7.96
N TYR A 4 -6.09 16.97 7.78
CA TYR A 4 -4.93 17.68 7.24
C TYR A 4 -4.47 18.78 8.20
N ASP A 5 -3.17 19.03 8.23
CA ASP A 5 -2.58 20.13 8.98
C ASP A 5 -2.75 21.49 8.24
N SER A 6 -2.27 22.57 8.86
CA SER A 6 -2.33 23.92 8.27
C SER A 6 -1.52 24.09 6.98
N GLN A 7 -0.64 23.14 6.64
CA GLN A 7 0.14 23.09 5.41
C GLN A 7 -0.45 22.12 4.38
N ASN A 8 -1.69 21.65 4.60
CA ASN A 8 -2.40 20.70 3.74
C ASN A 8 -1.68 19.34 3.59
N ARG A 9 -0.94 18.92 4.64
CA ARG A 9 -0.34 17.58 4.73
C ARG A 9 -1.25 16.72 5.60
N ILE A 10 -1.29 15.41 5.34
CA ILE A 10 -2.06 14.47 6.18
C ILE A 10 -1.56 14.56 7.62
N SER A 11 -2.44 14.81 8.56
CA SER A 11 -2.14 14.86 10.01
C SER A 11 -2.71 13.66 10.75
N ARG A 12 -3.82 13.07 10.25
CA ARG A 12 -4.47 11.93 10.86
C ARG A 12 -5.25 11.11 9.84
N ILE A 13 -5.20 9.78 9.98
CA ILE A 13 -6.13 8.85 9.31
C ILE A 13 -6.78 8.00 10.38
N TYR A 14 -8.10 7.92 10.36
CA TYR A 14 -8.87 7.10 11.28
C TYR A 14 -9.78 6.15 10.52
N THR A 15 -9.73 4.87 10.87
CA THR A 15 -10.60 3.81 10.36
C THR A 15 -11.27 3.08 11.50
N LYS A 16 -12.52 2.66 11.28
CA LYS A 16 -13.29 1.87 12.23
C LYS A 16 -13.90 0.68 11.54
N ARG A 17 -13.76 -0.48 12.17
CA ARG A 17 -14.41 -1.74 11.81
C ARG A 17 -15.31 -2.17 12.97
N SER A 18 -16.07 -3.24 12.80
CA SER A 18 -16.94 -3.77 13.86
C SER A 18 -16.18 -4.21 15.12
N SER A 19 -14.98 -4.75 14.94
CA SER A 19 -14.16 -5.32 16.01
C SER A 19 -12.89 -4.54 16.31
N SER A 20 -12.55 -3.48 15.53
CA SER A 20 -11.33 -2.71 15.77
C SER A 20 -11.43 -1.27 15.29
N GLU A 21 -10.62 -0.42 15.88
CA GLU A 21 -10.36 0.95 15.43
C GLU A 21 -8.86 1.11 15.17
N LYS A 22 -8.52 1.84 14.12
CA LYS A 22 -7.13 2.11 13.77
C LYS A 22 -6.92 3.58 13.48
N GLU A 23 -5.92 4.16 14.13
CA GLU A 23 -5.54 5.56 13.99
C GLU A 23 -4.09 5.67 13.59
N TYR A 24 -3.83 6.47 12.55
CA TYR A 24 -2.50 6.91 12.16
C TYR A 24 -2.39 8.40 12.43
N SER A 25 -1.42 8.81 13.23
CA SER A 25 -1.07 10.21 13.46
C SER A 25 0.26 10.54 12.80
N PHE A 26 0.33 11.71 12.14
CA PHE A 26 1.49 12.15 11.35
C PHE A 26 2.06 13.42 11.93
N SER A 27 3.35 13.41 12.27
CA SER A 27 4.08 14.56 12.77
C SER A 27 5.30 14.85 11.88
N TYR A 28 5.49 16.10 11.51
CA TYR A 28 6.55 16.54 10.59
C TYR A 28 7.51 17.50 11.27
N GLU A 29 8.80 17.21 11.21
CA GLU A 29 9.88 18.07 11.69
C GLU A 29 11.00 18.11 10.64
N GLY A 30 11.11 19.22 9.91
CA GLY A 30 12.04 19.33 8.77
C GLY A 30 11.72 18.28 7.71
N ASN A 31 12.67 17.41 7.39
CA ASN A 31 12.52 16.27 6.50
C ASN A 31 12.16 14.97 7.22
N MET A 32 11.89 15.03 8.53
CA MET A 32 11.46 13.87 9.30
C MET A 32 9.94 13.78 9.36
N LEU A 33 9.42 12.59 9.09
CA LEU A 33 8.03 12.22 9.30
C LEU A 33 7.98 11.14 10.39
N THR A 34 7.21 11.39 11.45
CA THR A 34 6.90 10.36 12.45
C THR A 34 5.46 9.92 12.25
N VAL A 35 5.26 8.63 12.06
CA VAL A 35 3.95 7.99 11.97
C VAL A 35 3.73 7.18 13.23
N THR A 36 2.68 7.49 13.98
CA THR A 36 2.21 6.70 15.11
C THR A 36 0.97 5.94 14.65
N ASP A 37 1.04 4.62 14.68
CA ASP A 37 -0.05 3.70 14.35
C ASP A 37 -0.58 3.12 15.66
N THR A 38 -1.84 3.41 15.98
CA THR A 38 -2.53 2.88 17.16
C THR A 38 -3.72 2.05 16.70
N GLU A 39 -3.72 0.78 17.06
CA GLU A 39 -4.84 -0.13 16.81
C GLU A 39 -5.46 -0.54 18.15
N THR A 40 -6.78 -0.37 18.25
CA THR A 40 -7.60 -0.82 19.37
C THR A 40 -8.42 -2.00 18.88
N ASP A 41 -8.17 -3.18 19.43
CA ASP A 41 -8.92 -4.40 19.15
C ASP A 41 -9.93 -4.65 20.27
N TYR A 42 -11.20 -4.77 19.92
CA TYR A 42 -12.30 -5.02 20.84
C TYR A 42 -12.55 -6.51 21.11
N ASP A 43 -11.72 -7.40 20.59
CA ASP A 43 -11.64 -8.77 21.09
C ASP A 43 -10.98 -8.69 22.48
N TYR A 44 -11.83 -8.67 23.49
CA TYR A 44 -11.49 -8.36 24.88
C TYR A 44 -10.44 -9.34 25.45
N ASN A 45 -9.50 -8.80 26.23
CA ASN A 45 -8.64 -9.63 27.06
C ASN A 45 -9.46 -10.31 28.18
N ASP A 46 -8.83 -11.17 28.97
CA ASP A 46 -9.47 -11.92 30.07
C ASP A 46 -10.14 -11.03 31.13
N ASN A 47 -9.81 -9.72 31.17
CA ASN A 47 -10.39 -8.72 32.08
C ASN A 47 -11.56 -7.94 31.44
N GLY A 48 -11.85 -8.16 30.15
CA GLY A 48 -12.91 -7.45 29.42
C GLY A 48 -12.48 -6.09 28.86
N ASP A 49 -11.18 -5.78 28.87
CA ASP A 49 -10.62 -4.54 28.30
C ASP A 49 -10.13 -4.78 26.87
N PRO A 50 -10.21 -3.76 25.97
CA PRO A 50 -9.68 -3.89 24.61
C PRO A 50 -8.15 -3.96 24.62
N TYR A 51 -7.59 -4.66 23.62
CA TYR A 51 -6.15 -4.62 23.36
C TYR A 51 -5.81 -3.32 22.61
N ILE A 52 -4.75 -2.63 23.06
CA ILE A 52 -4.25 -1.43 22.40
C ILE A 52 -2.80 -1.68 22.00
N TYR A 53 -2.54 -1.57 20.70
CA TYR A 53 -1.22 -1.71 20.11
C TYR A 53 -0.80 -0.36 19.54
N THR A 54 0.41 0.07 19.87
CA THR A 54 0.98 1.31 19.31
C THR A 54 2.35 1.03 18.73
N THR A 55 2.54 1.38 17.46
CA THR A 55 3.82 1.37 16.78
C THR A 55 4.19 2.77 16.32
N ILE A 56 5.48 3.08 16.35
CA ILE A 56 6.02 4.35 15.90
C ILE A 56 7.04 4.06 14.80
N THR A 57 6.84 4.67 13.63
CA THR A 57 7.78 4.61 12.51
C THR A 57 8.33 6.01 12.26
N LYS A 58 9.65 6.14 12.23
CA LYS A 58 10.34 7.38 11.85
C LYS A 58 10.82 7.28 10.42
N CYS A 59 10.44 8.23 9.58
CA CYS A 59 10.79 8.26 8.17
C CYS A 59 11.61 9.51 7.84
N GLU A 60 12.70 9.32 7.09
CA GLU A 60 13.42 10.40 6.44
C GLU A 60 12.80 10.62 5.06
N LEU A 61 12.40 11.85 4.75
CA LEU A 61 11.84 12.23 3.46
C LEU A 61 12.92 12.84 2.57
N ASN A 62 12.92 12.46 1.30
CA ASN A 62 13.75 13.10 0.30
C ASN A 62 13.20 14.49 -0.08
N LYS A 63 13.92 15.21 -0.95
CA LYS A 63 13.54 16.56 -1.40
C LYS A 63 12.17 16.66 -2.09
N ASP A 64 11.66 15.55 -2.61
CA ASP A 64 10.37 15.46 -3.30
C ASP A 64 9.23 15.04 -2.35
N GLY A 65 9.53 14.85 -1.05
CA GLY A 65 8.58 14.47 -0.01
C GLY A 65 8.29 12.97 0.05
N TYR A 66 9.07 12.13 -0.62
CA TYR A 66 8.92 10.68 -0.56
C TYR A 66 9.83 10.08 0.51
N ILE A 67 9.39 8.98 1.14
CA ILE A 67 10.17 8.27 2.15
C ILE A 67 11.41 7.67 1.47
N GLU A 68 12.61 8.04 1.91
CA GLU A 68 13.86 7.41 1.46
C GLU A 68 14.40 6.41 2.50
N LYS A 69 13.99 6.56 3.77
CA LYS A 69 14.33 5.61 4.84
C LYS A 69 13.23 5.57 5.87
N ALA A 70 12.89 4.39 6.32
CA ALA A 70 11.98 4.16 7.44
C ALA A 70 12.66 3.34 8.53
N ILE A 71 12.47 3.74 9.80
CA ILE A 71 12.99 3.08 10.99
C ILE A 71 11.79 2.70 11.85
N ASP A 72 11.56 1.41 12.01
CA ASP A 72 10.60 0.90 12.97
C ASP A 72 11.20 0.96 14.36
N THR A 73 10.53 1.63 15.29
CA THR A 73 11.02 1.78 16.67
C THR A 73 10.52 0.69 17.60
N TYR A 74 9.66 -0.21 17.12
CA TYR A 74 9.14 -1.31 17.92
C TYR A 74 10.24 -2.34 18.28
N TYR A 75 11.13 -2.60 17.32
CA TYR A 75 12.31 -3.43 17.55
C TYR A 75 13.52 -2.52 17.76
N ASP A 76 13.99 -2.38 18.99
CA ASP A 76 15.17 -1.54 19.37
C ASP A 76 16.51 -2.11 18.84
N ASN A 77 16.50 -2.71 17.65
CA ASN A 77 17.64 -3.36 16.99
C ASN A 77 18.31 -2.48 15.91
N GLY A 78 17.82 -1.27 15.72
CA GLY A 78 18.30 -0.34 14.69
C GLY A 78 18.05 -0.79 13.26
N ASP A 79 17.00 -1.56 13.03
CA ASP A 79 16.59 -1.96 11.69
C ASP A 79 15.98 -0.79 10.94
N TYR A 80 16.22 -0.76 9.65
CA TYR A 80 15.68 0.25 8.77
C TYR A 80 15.40 -0.33 7.39
N THR A 81 14.51 0.35 6.67
CA THR A 81 14.18 0.08 5.29
C THR A 81 14.54 1.28 4.42
N LEU A 82 15.24 1.03 3.31
CA LEU A 82 15.63 2.03 2.32
C LEU A 82 14.73 1.95 1.11
N PHE A 83 14.37 3.12 0.57
CA PHE A 83 13.56 3.29 -0.64
C PHE A 83 14.36 4.05 -1.67
N SER A 84 14.40 3.59 -2.89
CA SER A 84 15.10 4.29 -3.97
C SER A 84 14.15 4.70 -5.08
N TYR A 85 14.40 5.84 -5.71
CA TYR A 85 13.52 6.43 -6.72
C TYR A 85 14.32 6.82 -7.97
N LYS A 86 13.63 6.77 -9.12
CA LYS A 86 14.08 7.36 -10.37
C LYS A 86 12.93 8.13 -11.00
N ASP A 87 13.15 9.41 -11.30
CA ASP A 87 12.15 10.32 -11.88
C ASP A 87 10.84 10.40 -11.04
N GLY A 88 10.95 10.19 -9.72
CA GLY A 88 9.85 10.16 -8.77
C GLY A 88 9.10 8.82 -8.69
N TYR A 89 9.52 7.80 -9.42
CA TYR A 89 8.96 6.45 -9.35
C TYR A 89 9.81 5.55 -8.45
N LEU A 90 9.17 4.81 -7.55
CA LEU A 90 9.82 3.85 -6.66
C LEU A 90 10.52 2.77 -7.49
N GLN A 91 11.81 2.54 -7.27
CA GLN A 91 12.61 1.54 -7.96
C GLN A 91 12.90 0.32 -7.10
N SER A 92 13.09 0.53 -5.81
CA SER A 92 13.36 -0.59 -4.91
C SER A 92 13.07 -0.26 -3.46
N ILE A 93 12.77 -1.32 -2.71
CA ILE A 93 12.68 -1.33 -1.24
C ILE A 93 13.68 -2.37 -0.74
N GLN A 94 14.50 -2.00 0.26
CA GLN A 94 15.52 -2.85 0.84
C GLN A 94 15.54 -2.68 2.36
N SER A 95 15.14 -3.71 3.09
CA SER A 95 15.34 -3.76 4.53
C SER A 95 16.74 -4.23 4.90
N LYS A 96 17.31 -3.68 5.97
CA LYS A 96 18.70 -3.95 6.41
C LYS A 96 18.95 -5.43 6.69
N ASN A 97 18.01 -6.10 7.37
CA ASN A 97 18.18 -7.47 7.83
C ASN A 97 17.26 -8.47 7.13
N SER A 98 16.44 -8.03 6.18
CA SER A 98 15.53 -8.88 5.42
C SER A 98 16.05 -9.12 4.01
N LEU A 99 15.99 -10.35 3.57
CA LEU A 99 16.12 -10.72 2.18
C LEU A 99 14.70 -10.86 1.62
N PRO A 100 14.51 -10.58 0.40
CA PRO A 100 15.32 -9.94 -0.62
C PRO A 100 14.85 -8.51 -0.92
N LYS A 101 15.64 -7.80 -1.70
CA LYS A 101 15.29 -6.50 -2.24
C LYS A 101 14.05 -6.60 -3.13
N CYS A 102 13.02 -5.78 -2.89
CA CYS A 102 11.91 -5.60 -3.80
C CYS A 102 12.34 -4.67 -4.94
N ILE A 103 12.04 -5.05 -6.19
CA ILE A 103 12.39 -4.29 -7.39
C ILE A 103 11.11 -3.96 -8.15
N TYR A 104 10.96 -2.69 -8.55
CA TYR A 104 9.78 -2.16 -9.23
C TYR A 104 10.15 -1.70 -10.64
N ASN A 105 9.49 -2.24 -11.65
CA ASN A 105 9.71 -1.92 -13.06
C ASN A 105 8.56 -1.08 -13.61
N TRP A 106 8.93 0.07 -14.18
CA TRP A 106 7.98 1.05 -14.71
C TRP A 106 8.13 1.18 -16.23
N ASN A 107 7.01 1.29 -16.91
CA ASN A 107 6.95 1.55 -18.35
C ASN A 107 5.83 2.55 -18.66
N ASN A 108 6.16 3.60 -19.41
CA ASN A 108 5.22 4.66 -19.82
C ASN A 108 4.37 5.24 -18.67
N GLY A 109 4.95 5.33 -17.45
CA GLY A 109 4.30 5.88 -16.28
C GLY A 109 3.36 4.89 -15.56
N ASN A 110 3.46 3.60 -15.86
CA ASN A 110 2.75 2.52 -15.18
C ASN A 110 3.73 1.52 -14.56
N LEU A 111 3.44 1.01 -13.37
CA LEU A 111 4.16 -0.08 -12.72
C LEU A 111 3.81 -1.39 -13.43
N VAL A 112 4.70 -1.94 -14.25
CA VAL A 112 4.40 -3.14 -15.06
C VAL A 112 4.78 -4.44 -14.37
N SER A 113 5.70 -4.40 -13.43
CA SER A 113 6.00 -5.54 -12.56
C SER A 113 6.69 -5.11 -11.29
N TYR A 114 6.55 -5.92 -10.26
CA TYR A 114 7.46 -5.89 -9.12
C TYR A 114 7.88 -7.32 -8.75
N GLU A 115 9.02 -7.43 -8.11
CA GLU A 115 9.63 -8.68 -7.71
C GLU A 115 10.14 -8.55 -6.28
N ASN A 116 9.77 -9.51 -5.45
CA ASN A 116 10.40 -9.77 -4.16
C ASN A 116 11.09 -11.14 -4.22
N GLY A 117 11.70 -11.61 -3.13
CA GLY A 117 12.41 -12.88 -3.14
C GLY A 117 11.55 -14.11 -3.40
N ALA A 118 10.30 -14.03 -3.04
CA ALA A 118 9.39 -15.17 -3.06
C ALA A 118 8.56 -15.23 -4.35
N GLU A 119 8.28 -14.07 -4.98
CA GLU A 119 7.34 -14.01 -6.09
C GLU A 119 7.65 -12.90 -7.09
N VAL A 120 7.05 -13.00 -8.26
CA VAL A 120 7.02 -11.98 -9.31
C VAL A 120 5.56 -11.62 -9.60
N THR A 121 5.25 -10.34 -9.52
CA THR A 121 3.95 -9.79 -9.90
C THR A 121 4.06 -9.03 -11.21
N THR A 122 3.16 -9.29 -12.14
CA THR A 122 3.01 -8.54 -13.40
C THR A 122 1.65 -7.86 -13.46
N ILE A 123 1.62 -6.63 -14.01
CA ILE A 123 0.43 -5.79 -14.04
C ILE A 123 0.18 -5.34 -15.48
N THR A 124 -1.04 -5.50 -15.95
CA THR A 124 -1.53 -4.90 -17.19
C THR A 124 -2.56 -3.83 -16.90
N TYR A 125 -2.65 -2.83 -17.77
CA TYR A 125 -3.43 -1.63 -17.55
C TYR A 125 -4.50 -1.44 -18.63
N SER A 126 -5.66 -0.95 -18.20
CA SER A 126 -6.72 -0.49 -19.08
C SER A 126 -6.30 0.80 -19.81
N GLN A 127 -7.04 1.15 -20.86
CA GLN A 127 -6.87 2.46 -21.52
C GLN A 127 -7.47 3.62 -20.70
N VAL A 128 -8.15 3.32 -19.60
CA VAL A 128 -8.72 4.32 -18.70
C VAL A 128 -7.62 5.01 -17.94
N VAL A 129 -7.49 6.33 -18.09
CA VAL A 129 -6.58 7.13 -17.30
C VAL A 129 -7.17 7.26 -15.89
N ALA A 130 -6.38 6.93 -14.89
CA ALA A 130 -6.78 7.08 -13.49
C ALA A 130 -7.03 8.56 -13.18
N THR A 131 -8.25 8.91 -12.78
CA THR A 131 -8.48 10.18 -12.10
C THR A 131 -7.73 10.11 -10.78
N PRO A 132 -7.02 11.20 -10.35
CA PRO A 132 -6.37 11.22 -9.05
C PRO A 132 -7.40 10.84 -7.97
N THR A 133 -7.22 9.68 -7.39
CA THR A 133 -8.01 9.19 -6.26
C THR A 133 -7.04 8.95 -5.12
N ASN A 134 -7.53 9.02 -3.89
CA ASN A 134 -6.75 8.61 -2.71
C ASN A 134 -6.60 7.07 -2.65
N LEU A 135 -7.20 6.36 -3.61
CA LEU A 135 -7.06 4.92 -3.75
C LEU A 135 -5.75 4.63 -4.45
N ASP A 136 -4.89 3.96 -3.76
CA ASP A 136 -3.70 3.40 -4.34
C ASP A 136 -3.98 1.98 -4.79
N LEU A 137 -4.14 1.82 -6.10
CA LEU A 137 -4.27 0.52 -6.75
C LEU A 137 -2.91 0.02 -7.27
N ASN A 138 -1.83 0.74 -6.98
CA ASN A 138 -0.47 0.26 -7.21
C ASN A 138 -0.17 -0.78 -6.15
N PHE A 139 -0.03 -1.99 -6.58
CA PHE A 139 0.29 -3.12 -5.71
C PHE A 139 1.76 -3.06 -5.32
N VAL A 140 2.05 -2.25 -4.32
CA VAL A 140 3.30 -2.30 -3.58
C VAL A 140 3.19 -3.48 -2.63
N ASP A 141 4.31 -4.12 -2.30
CA ASP A 141 4.39 -5.21 -1.34
C ASP A 141 3.45 -4.95 -0.14
N GLU A 142 2.62 -5.90 0.23
CA GLU A 142 1.58 -5.76 1.27
C GLU A 142 2.15 -5.21 2.59
N TYR A 143 3.40 -5.57 2.91
CA TYR A 143 4.08 -5.12 4.12
C TYR A 143 4.30 -3.59 4.12
N TYR A 144 4.51 -2.97 2.96
CA TYR A 144 4.72 -1.53 2.82
C TYR A 144 3.53 -0.79 2.20
N GLY A 145 2.42 -1.46 1.98
CA GLY A 145 1.21 -0.90 1.37
C GLY A 145 0.67 0.34 2.09
N SER A 146 0.86 0.41 3.41
CA SER A 146 0.47 1.57 4.22
C SER A 146 1.17 2.86 3.78
N TYR A 147 2.47 2.81 3.48
CA TYR A 147 3.22 4.00 3.04
C TYR A 147 2.75 4.51 1.69
N ASN A 148 2.38 3.61 0.79
CA ASN A 148 1.88 3.96 -0.52
C ASN A 148 0.47 4.56 -0.45
N PHE A 149 -0.39 4.05 0.42
CA PHE A 149 -1.72 4.57 0.68
C PHE A 149 -1.69 6.07 1.03
N TRP A 150 -0.66 6.51 1.73
CA TRP A 150 -0.48 7.92 2.13
C TRP A 150 0.19 8.79 1.07
N GLY A 151 0.60 8.23 -0.07
CA GLY A 151 1.25 8.97 -1.14
C GLY A 151 2.75 9.23 -0.93
N PHE A 152 3.37 8.60 0.07
CA PHE A 152 4.79 8.81 0.38
C PHE A 152 5.75 7.91 -0.43
N LEU A 153 5.26 6.99 -1.25
CA LEU A 153 6.10 6.08 -2.05
C LEU A 153 6.25 6.50 -3.52
N GLY A 154 6.20 7.80 -3.80
CA GLY A 154 6.45 8.33 -5.12
C GLY A 154 5.21 8.42 -6.00
N LYS A 155 5.47 8.53 -7.31
CA LYS A 155 4.42 8.66 -8.32
C LYS A 155 3.65 7.36 -8.48
N LYS A 156 2.33 7.49 -8.67
CA LYS A 156 1.42 6.38 -8.94
C LYS A 156 1.35 6.06 -10.43
N SER A 157 0.83 4.87 -10.75
CA SER A 157 0.54 4.49 -12.13
C SER A 157 -0.47 5.44 -12.78
N LYS A 158 -0.22 5.73 -14.05
CA LYS A 158 -1.02 6.67 -14.84
C LYS A 158 -2.40 6.11 -15.16
N ASN A 159 -2.49 4.81 -15.39
CA ASN A 159 -3.73 4.13 -15.79
C ASN A 159 -4.24 3.23 -14.65
N LEU A 160 -5.51 2.86 -14.73
CA LEU A 160 -6.11 1.86 -13.83
C LEU A 160 -5.65 0.46 -14.22
N PRO A 161 -5.20 -0.39 -13.26
CA PRO A 161 -4.83 -1.77 -13.56
C PRO A 161 -6.05 -2.56 -14.04
N GLU A 162 -5.86 -3.41 -15.03
CA GLU A 162 -6.88 -4.31 -15.57
C GLU A 162 -6.68 -5.73 -15.05
N LYS A 163 -5.44 -6.15 -14.95
CA LYS A 163 -5.08 -7.49 -14.52
C LYS A 163 -3.77 -7.49 -13.76
N LEU A 164 -3.73 -8.29 -12.71
CA LEU A 164 -2.56 -8.59 -11.90
C LEU A 164 -2.34 -10.09 -11.90
N VAL A 165 -1.10 -10.53 -12.05
CA VAL A 165 -0.71 -11.94 -12.01
C VAL A 165 0.46 -12.09 -11.04
N ILE A 166 0.26 -12.85 -9.98
CA ILE A 166 1.27 -13.21 -8.98
C ILE A 166 1.74 -14.62 -9.25
N LYS A 167 3.05 -14.79 -9.38
CA LYS A 167 3.70 -16.09 -9.56
C LYS A 167 4.75 -16.30 -8.48
N PRO A 168 4.53 -17.17 -7.50
CA PRO A 168 5.56 -17.61 -6.60
C PRO A 168 6.70 -18.28 -7.37
N LYS A 169 7.96 -18.09 -6.91
CA LYS A 169 9.13 -18.65 -7.58
C LYS A 169 9.30 -20.16 -7.36
N GLU A 170 8.79 -20.65 -6.22
CA GLU A 170 8.98 -22.03 -5.76
C GLU A 170 7.68 -22.87 -5.83
N SER A 171 6.62 -22.35 -6.45
CA SER A 171 5.34 -23.03 -6.59
C SER A 171 4.82 -22.96 -8.02
N ALA A 172 4.05 -23.96 -8.43
CA ALA A 172 3.31 -23.91 -9.69
C ALA A 172 2.04 -23.03 -9.60
N ASP A 173 1.70 -22.57 -8.41
CA ASP A 173 0.53 -21.73 -8.18
C ASP A 173 0.63 -20.39 -8.91
N THR A 174 -0.50 -19.90 -9.34
CA THR A 174 -0.62 -18.57 -9.94
C THR A 174 -1.91 -17.94 -9.44
N LEU A 175 -1.81 -16.75 -8.85
CA LEU A 175 -2.99 -15.94 -8.54
C LEU A 175 -3.17 -14.90 -9.64
N THR A 176 -4.35 -14.91 -10.26
CA THR A 176 -4.75 -13.90 -11.25
C THR A 176 -5.92 -13.09 -10.69
N THR A 177 -5.74 -11.77 -10.60
CA THR A 177 -6.81 -10.84 -10.23
C THR A 177 -7.15 -9.96 -11.42
N THR A 178 -8.42 -9.82 -11.75
CA THR A 178 -8.92 -8.93 -12.80
C THR A 178 -9.85 -7.88 -12.23
N TYR A 179 -9.80 -6.68 -12.81
CA TYR A 179 -10.54 -5.52 -12.35
C TYR A 179 -11.41 -4.94 -13.46
N GLN A 180 -12.64 -4.63 -13.15
CA GLN A 180 -13.55 -3.86 -14.00
C GLN A 180 -14.06 -2.66 -13.21
N TYR A 181 -14.13 -1.50 -13.85
CA TYR A 181 -14.42 -0.22 -13.21
C TYR A 181 -15.74 0.37 -13.71
N GLU A 182 -16.57 0.78 -12.77
CA GLU A 182 -17.69 1.68 -13.03
C GLU A 182 -17.26 3.09 -12.58
N LEU A 183 -17.51 4.08 -13.44
CA LEU A 183 -17.12 5.47 -13.18
C LEU A 183 -18.34 6.36 -13.00
N ASN A 184 -18.21 7.36 -12.15
CA ASN A 184 -19.15 8.48 -12.06
C ASN A 184 -19.01 9.42 -13.28
N SER A 185 -19.94 10.34 -13.45
CA SER A 185 -19.92 11.34 -14.54
C SER A 185 -18.64 12.23 -14.51
N ASN A 186 -18.05 12.44 -13.34
CA ASN A 186 -16.80 13.19 -13.16
C ASN A 186 -15.54 12.29 -13.31
N LYS A 187 -15.69 11.06 -13.80
CA LYS A 187 -14.63 10.05 -13.98
C LYS A 187 -13.97 9.53 -12.70
N THR A 188 -14.54 9.78 -11.53
CA THR A 188 -14.12 9.09 -10.30
C THR A 188 -14.66 7.66 -10.29
N ILE A 189 -13.95 6.74 -9.64
CA ILE A 189 -14.37 5.34 -9.55
C ILE A 189 -15.58 5.24 -8.61
N SER A 190 -16.71 4.75 -9.08
CA SER A 190 -17.88 4.47 -8.25
C SER A 190 -17.90 3.04 -7.72
N LYS A 191 -17.35 2.10 -8.52
CA LYS A 191 -17.30 0.69 -8.14
C LYS A 191 -16.17 -0.02 -8.85
N ILE A 192 -15.58 -1.01 -8.17
CA ILE A 192 -14.65 -1.97 -8.75
C ILE A 192 -15.27 -3.36 -8.61
N LEU A 193 -15.35 -4.09 -9.71
CA LEU A 193 -15.63 -5.52 -9.74
C LEU A 193 -14.29 -6.24 -9.76
N VAL A 194 -14.09 -7.17 -8.84
CA VAL A 194 -12.86 -7.94 -8.69
C VAL A 194 -13.17 -9.41 -8.88
N SER A 195 -12.39 -10.06 -9.75
CA SER A 195 -12.39 -11.51 -9.92
C SER A 195 -10.99 -12.05 -9.66
N GLU A 196 -10.86 -12.99 -8.75
CA GLU A 196 -9.61 -13.65 -8.40
C GLU A 196 -9.72 -15.13 -8.73
N VAL A 197 -8.68 -15.65 -9.37
CA VAL A 197 -8.55 -17.06 -9.75
C VAL A 197 -7.17 -17.54 -9.36
N GLN A 198 -7.12 -18.52 -8.48
CA GLN A 198 -5.90 -19.24 -8.14
C GLN A 198 -5.89 -20.56 -8.93
N THR A 199 -4.74 -20.86 -9.54
CA THR A 199 -4.51 -22.11 -10.28
C THR A 199 -3.19 -22.71 -9.84
N GLY A 200 -3.05 -24.05 -9.90
CA GLY A 200 -1.88 -24.78 -9.45
C GLY A 200 -2.29 -25.95 -8.58
N ASP A 201 -1.63 -26.11 -7.42
CA ASP A 201 -1.95 -27.18 -6.46
C ASP A 201 -3.33 -27.00 -5.84
N TYR A 202 -3.79 -25.75 -5.72
CA TYR A 202 -5.13 -25.39 -5.29
C TYR A 202 -5.82 -24.56 -6.38
N ASN A 203 -7.05 -24.99 -6.77
CA ASN A 203 -7.85 -24.24 -7.72
C ASN A 203 -9.02 -23.59 -6.99
N GLU A 204 -9.02 -22.29 -6.89
CA GLU A 204 -10.05 -21.52 -6.22
C GLU A 204 -10.41 -20.27 -7.02
N SER A 205 -11.65 -19.82 -6.92
CA SER A 205 -12.08 -18.57 -7.52
C SER A 205 -13.03 -17.83 -6.60
N ARG A 206 -12.87 -16.49 -6.54
CA ARG A 206 -13.81 -15.62 -5.84
C ARG A 206 -14.09 -14.36 -6.62
N ASN A 207 -15.31 -13.84 -6.46
CA ASN A 207 -15.74 -12.59 -7.05
C ASN A 207 -16.34 -11.69 -5.98
N TYR A 208 -15.96 -10.41 -5.99
CA TYR A 208 -16.53 -9.42 -5.07
C TYR A 208 -16.53 -8.03 -5.70
N SER A 209 -17.13 -7.07 -5.02
CA SER A 209 -17.13 -5.68 -5.48
C SER A 209 -16.84 -4.71 -4.35
N ILE A 210 -16.16 -3.63 -4.70
CA ILE A 210 -15.87 -2.50 -3.81
C ILE A 210 -16.64 -1.30 -4.32
N LYS A 211 -17.47 -0.69 -3.48
CA LYS A 211 -18.23 0.52 -3.81
C LYS A 211 -17.62 1.71 -3.08
N PHE A 212 -17.59 2.85 -3.76
CA PHE A 212 -17.09 4.12 -3.22
C PHE A 212 -18.24 5.10 -3.06
N VAL A 213 -18.28 5.74 -1.90
CA VAL A 213 -19.22 6.81 -1.57
C VAL A 213 -18.40 8.07 -1.30
N TYR A 214 -18.67 9.13 -2.07
CA TYR A 214 -17.98 10.41 -1.99
C TYR A 214 -18.84 11.46 -1.28
#